data_ee7261c5fddb924e3a14b8c0cb14f021
#
_entry.id   ee7261c5fddb924e3a14b8c0cb14f021
#
_cell.length_a   1.000
_cell.length_b   1.000
_cell.length_c   1.000
_cell.angle_alpha   90.00
_cell.angle_beta   90.00
_cell.angle_gamma   90.00
#
_symmetry.space_group_name_H-M   'P 1'
#
loop_
_entity.id
_entity.type
_entity.pdbx_description
1 polymer ?
#
loop_
_entity_poly.entity_id
_entity_poly.type
_entity_poly.pdbx_seq_one_letter_code
_entity_poly.pdbx_strand_id
1 'polypeptide(L)'
;MNEGTATLEKSVVNPEKRLYTYDEVVAEFPETNQPCELWDGELVMSPSPSFFHQEIVGRFYYQLYEWVTKHKLGKVIGAPIDMILSPHRVTQPDVAFIAKDRLGIIGRVINGPVDLAAEVISLGNRNRDRIEKRDLYEQYGVKEYWIIDPEAQTVEVLFSEDGRYRLLMRCTVGETAASQLLPGFEVAVTGLLHGE
;
A
#
# COMPACT_ATOMS: atom_id res chain seq x y z
N MET A 1 35.76 40.53 41.64
CA MET A 1 35.48 39.04 41.77
C MET A 1 34.32 38.72 40.86
N ASN A 2 34.65 38.16 39.76
CA ASN A 2 33.68 37.81 38.70
C ASN A 2 33.59 36.30 38.64
N GLU A 3 32.52 35.74 39.19
CA GLU A 3 32.28 34.33 39.11
C GLU A 3 31.65 34.02 37.76
N GLY A 4 32.42 33.35 36.91
CA GLY A 4 31.95 32.84 35.62
C GLY A 4 31.04 31.62 35.80
N THR A 5 29.77 31.77 35.44
CA THR A 5 28.80 30.69 35.37
C THR A 5 29.10 29.87 34.11
N ALA A 6 29.73 28.72 34.28
CA ALA A 6 29.90 27.75 33.19
C ALA A 6 28.57 27.08 32.89
N THR A 7 27.96 27.45 31.79
CA THR A 7 26.76 26.75 31.25
C THR A 7 27.21 25.41 30.68
N LEU A 8 26.87 24.31 31.37
CA LEU A 8 27.01 22.96 30.84
C LEU A 8 26.01 22.80 29.69
N GLU A 9 26.52 22.87 28.47
CA GLU A 9 25.79 22.38 27.30
C GLU A 9 25.60 20.88 27.46
N LYS A 10 24.37 20.48 27.78
CA LYS A 10 23.95 19.08 27.65
C LYS A 10 23.94 18.77 26.18
N SER A 11 24.94 18.03 25.72
CA SER A 11 24.90 17.35 24.43
C SER A 11 23.66 16.42 24.42
N VAL A 12 22.64 16.83 23.70
CA VAL A 12 21.49 15.94 23.37
C VAL A 12 22.05 14.87 22.46
N VAL A 13 22.47 13.76 23.05
CA VAL A 13 22.74 12.52 22.29
C VAL A 13 21.39 12.12 21.71
N ASN A 14 21.20 12.35 20.42
CA ASN A 14 20.07 11.81 19.68
C ASN A 14 20.21 10.28 19.78
N PRO A 15 19.29 9.54 20.44
CA PRO A 15 19.42 8.09 20.50
C PRO A 15 19.43 7.61 19.05
N GLU A 16 20.45 6.86 18.65
CA GLU A 16 20.51 6.24 17.33
C GLU A 16 19.20 5.55 17.10
N LYS A 17 18.46 5.96 16.05
CA LYS A 17 17.14 5.45 15.72
C LYS A 17 17.33 3.97 15.38
N ARG A 18 16.82 3.07 16.24
CA ARG A 18 16.93 1.64 16.02
C ARG A 18 16.15 1.27 14.74
N LEU A 19 16.80 0.57 13.84
CA LEU A 19 16.18 0.02 12.64
C LEU A 19 15.84 -1.46 12.91
N TYR A 20 14.63 -1.85 12.55
CA TYR A 20 14.10 -3.19 12.77
C TYR A 20 14.09 -4.00 11.49
N THR A 21 14.22 -5.31 11.65
CA THR A 21 13.77 -6.30 10.66
C THR A 21 12.33 -6.71 10.97
N TYR A 22 11.65 -7.31 10.00
CA TYR A 22 10.30 -7.85 10.21
C TYR A 22 10.26 -8.88 11.35
N ASP A 23 11.24 -9.77 11.41
CA ASP A 23 11.32 -10.81 12.45
C ASP A 23 11.46 -10.19 13.86
N GLU A 24 12.26 -9.12 14.00
CA GLU A 24 12.38 -8.39 15.26
C GLU A 24 11.06 -7.69 15.63
N VAL A 25 10.36 -7.12 14.65
CA VAL A 25 9.04 -6.50 14.90
C VAL A 25 8.06 -7.54 15.43
N VAL A 26 7.96 -8.70 14.79
CA VAL A 26 7.07 -9.78 15.22
C VAL A 26 7.45 -10.34 16.61
N ALA A 27 8.75 -10.40 16.92
CA ALA A 27 9.23 -10.92 18.20
C ALA A 27 9.06 -9.93 19.37
N GLU A 28 9.18 -8.63 19.12
CA GLU A 28 9.23 -7.62 20.18
C GLU A 28 7.89 -6.90 20.42
N PHE A 29 7.04 -6.82 19.40
CA PHE A 29 5.77 -6.08 19.49
C PHE A 29 4.58 -7.04 19.50
N PRO A 30 3.61 -6.82 20.40
CA PRO A 30 2.40 -7.62 20.41
C PRO A 30 1.58 -7.39 19.13
N GLU A 31 0.79 -8.36 18.74
CA GLU A 31 -0.17 -8.19 17.64
C GLU A 31 -1.07 -6.97 17.91
N THR A 32 -1.17 -6.08 16.93
CA THR A 32 -1.97 -4.87 17.01
C THR A 32 -2.91 -4.80 15.81
N ASN A 33 -4.09 -4.24 16.01
CA ASN A 33 -5.05 -3.96 14.93
C ASN A 33 -4.74 -2.63 14.22
N GLN A 34 -3.72 -1.89 14.65
CA GLN A 34 -3.32 -0.66 13.97
C GLN A 34 -2.43 -1.00 12.77
N PRO A 35 -2.70 -0.41 11.60
CA PRO A 35 -1.83 -0.57 10.44
C PRO A 35 -0.41 -0.10 10.79
N CYS A 36 0.54 -1.00 10.63
CA CYS A 36 1.95 -0.75 10.92
C CYS A 36 2.78 -1.27 9.75
N GLU A 37 3.53 -0.40 9.12
CA GLU A 37 4.43 -0.73 8.02
C GLU A 37 5.89 -0.58 8.47
N LEU A 38 6.80 -1.25 7.77
CA LEU A 38 8.24 -1.14 8.02
C LEU A 38 8.91 -0.49 6.81
N TRP A 39 9.43 0.73 7.00
CA TRP A 39 10.07 1.52 5.96
C TRP A 39 11.55 1.72 6.26
N ASP A 40 12.43 1.04 5.51
CA ASP A 40 13.89 1.01 5.74
C ASP A 40 14.26 0.69 7.21
N GLY A 41 13.48 -0.19 7.84
CA GLY A 41 13.65 -0.58 9.23
C GLY A 41 12.96 0.35 10.25
N GLU A 42 12.32 1.42 9.81
CA GLU A 42 11.54 2.30 10.66
C GLU A 42 10.08 1.86 10.74
N LEU A 43 9.54 1.73 11.95
CA LEU A 43 8.13 1.47 12.17
C LEU A 43 7.29 2.71 11.87
N VAL A 44 6.36 2.56 10.96
CA VAL A 44 5.44 3.61 10.54
C VAL A 44 4.02 3.20 10.87
N MET A 45 3.43 3.89 11.85
CA MET A 45 2.05 3.68 12.24
C MET A 45 1.14 4.60 11.43
N SER A 46 0.05 4.05 10.91
CA SER A 46 -0.99 4.83 10.24
C SER A 46 -2.21 4.99 11.16
N PRO A 47 -2.88 6.15 11.15
CA PRO A 47 -4.14 6.29 11.86
C PRO A 47 -5.20 5.37 11.25
N SER A 48 -6.23 5.04 12.03
CA SER A 48 -7.36 4.25 11.52
C SER A 48 -7.98 4.95 10.31
N PRO A 49 -8.31 4.19 9.25
CA PRO A 49 -8.92 4.75 8.04
C PRO A 49 -10.33 5.28 8.33
N SER A 50 -10.77 6.24 7.51
CA SER A 50 -12.13 6.77 7.60
C SER A 50 -13.17 5.77 7.08
N PHE A 51 -14.44 5.99 7.44
CA PHE A 51 -15.57 5.19 6.92
C PHE A 51 -15.60 5.19 5.38
N PHE A 52 -15.48 6.37 4.75
CA PHE A 52 -15.50 6.48 3.29
C PHE A 52 -14.31 5.78 2.61
N HIS A 53 -13.12 5.85 3.21
CA HIS A 53 -11.98 5.10 2.72
C HIS A 53 -12.30 3.60 2.71
N GLN A 54 -12.83 3.06 3.81
CA GLN A 54 -13.17 1.63 3.91
C GLN A 54 -14.28 1.20 2.96
N GLU A 55 -15.28 2.08 2.69
CA GLU A 55 -16.30 1.79 1.69
C GLU A 55 -15.71 1.65 0.29
N ILE A 56 -14.80 2.54 -0.11
CA ILE A 56 -14.15 2.50 -1.42
C ILE A 56 -13.27 1.25 -1.53
N VAL A 57 -12.47 0.94 -0.49
CA VAL A 57 -11.69 -0.30 -0.41
C VAL A 57 -12.59 -1.51 -0.57
N GLY A 58 -13.72 -1.56 0.15
CA GLY A 58 -14.68 -2.65 0.09
C GLY A 58 -15.30 -2.84 -1.29
N ARG A 59 -15.68 -1.74 -1.98
CA ARG A 59 -16.24 -1.78 -3.34
C ARG A 59 -15.21 -2.26 -4.37
N PHE A 60 -13.97 -1.76 -4.28
CA PHE A 60 -12.91 -2.20 -5.18
C PHE A 60 -12.56 -3.67 -4.94
N TYR A 61 -12.40 -4.05 -3.65
CA TYR A 61 -12.15 -5.45 -3.28
C TYR A 61 -13.23 -6.39 -3.82
N TYR A 62 -14.50 -6.05 -3.64
CA TYR A 62 -15.61 -6.89 -4.09
C TYR A 62 -15.60 -7.11 -5.60
N GLN A 63 -15.43 -6.04 -6.39
CA GLN A 63 -15.40 -6.12 -7.85
C GLN A 63 -14.22 -6.95 -8.34
N LEU A 64 -13.02 -6.72 -7.78
CA LEU A 64 -11.82 -7.46 -8.12
C LEU A 64 -11.93 -8.94 -7.70
N TYR A 65 -12.44 -9.21 -6.50
CA TYR A 65 -12.64 -10.56 -5.99
C TYR A 65 -13.63 -11.37 -6.84
N GLU A 66 -14.76 -10.76 -7.20
CA GLU A 66 -15.75 -11.37 -8.08
C GLU A 66 -15.15 -11.73 -9.44
N TRP A 67 -14.45 -10.78 -10.07
CA TRP A 67 -13.78 -10.98 -11.35
C TRP A 67 -12.74 -12.12 -11.30
N VAL A 68 -11.82 -12.04 -10.37
CA VAL A 68 -10.73 -13.00 -10.20
C VAL A 68 -11.26 -14.39 -9.90
N THR A 69 -12.29 -14.51 -9.06
CA THR A 69 -12.91 -15.78 -8.70
C THR A 69 -13.65 -16.39 -9.88
N LYS A 70 -14.46 -15.61 -10.59
CA LYS A 70 -15.21 -16.02 -11.77
C LYS A 70 -14.29 -16.59 -12.86
N HIS A 71 -13.16 -15.94 -13.08
CA HIS A 71 -12.19 -16.31 -14.13
C HIS A 71 -11.07 -17.24 -13.63
N LYS A 72 -11.05 -17.59 -12.32
CA LYS A 72 -10.06 -18.49 -11.70
C LYS A 72 -8.61 -18.01 -11.88
N LEU A 73 -8.39 -16.70 -11.77
CA LEU A 73 -7.10 -16.05 -12.08
C LEU A 73 -6.10 -16.08 -10.94
N GLY A 74 -6.55 -16.26 -9.68
CA GLY A 74 -5.68 -16.23 -8.51
C GLY A 74 -6.43 -15.97 -7.21
N LYS A 75 -5.86 -15.13 -6.34
CA LYS A 75 -6.42 -14.73 -5.05
C LYS A 75 -6.42 -13.21 -4.90
N VAL A 76 -7.45 -12.70 -4.24
CA VAL A 76 -7.55 -11.29 -3.83
C VAL A 76 -7.64 -11.26 -2.32
N ILE A 77 -6.96 -10.30 -1.71
CA ILE A 77 -6.97 -10.05 -0.26
C ILE A 77 -7.07 -8.54 -0.01
N GLY A 78 -7.78 -8.17 1.04
CA GLY A 78 -7.82 -6.79 1.55
C GLY A 78 -6.99 -6.64 2.82
N ALA A 79 -6.57 -5.42 3.12
CA ALA A 79 -5.88 -5.07 4.35
C ALA A 79 -6.69 -5.45 5.62
N PRO A 80 -6.03 -5.69 6.78
CA PRO A 80 -4.57 -5.64 6.95
C PRO A 80 -3.91 -6.99 6.60
N ILE A 81 -2.90 -6.96 5.76
CA ILE A 81 -2.03 -8.11 5.50
C ILE A 81 -0.62 -7.62 5.18
N ASP A 82 0.37 -8.15 5.86
CA ASP A 82 1.77 -7.79 5.62
C ASP A 82 2.26 -8.36 4.28
N MET A 83 2.81 -7.48 3.45
CA MET A 83 3.56 -7.82 2.25
C MET A 83 5.04 -7.54 2.50
N ILE A 84 5.82 -8.59 2.69
CA ILE A 84 7.25 -8.52 2.98
C ILE A 84 8.00 -8.39 1.66
N LEU A 85 8.52 -7.21 1.37
CA LEU A 85 9.34 -6.93 0.19
C LEU A 85 10.82 -7.16 0.46
N SER A 86 11.27 -6.88 1.68
CA SER A 86 12.61 -7.22 2.20
C SER A 86 12.57 -7.30 3.73
N PRO A 87 13.65 -7.77 4.40
CA PRO A 87 13.67 -7.80 5.87
C PRO A 87 13.38 -6.46 6.56
N HIS A 88 13.67 -5.35 5.88
CA HIS A 88 13.49 -3.99 6.39
C HIS A 88 12.37 -3.22 5.69
N ARG A 89 11.59 -3.89 4.83
CA ARG A 89 10.54 -3.24 4.05
C ARG A 89 9.29 -4.10 3.99
N VAL A 90 8.26 -3.64 4.70
CA VAL A 90 6.96 -4.32 4.78
C VAL A 90 5.87 -3.27 4.59
N THR A 91 4.93 -3.55 3.71
CA THR A 91 3.78 -2.68 3.44
C THR A 91 2.47 -3.46 3.54
N GLN A 92 1.37 -2.74 3.70
CA GLN A 92 0.03 -3.31 3.76
C GLN A 92 -0.84 -2.63 2.69
N PRO A 93 -0.85 -3.14 1.44
CA PRO A 93 -1.73 -2.58 0.41
C PRO A 93 -3.20 -2.73 0.80
N ASP A 94 -4.03 -1.73 0.52
CA ASP A 94 -5.47 -1.77 0.83
C ASP A 94 -6.16 -2.96 0.15
N VAL A 95 -5.81 -3.24 -1.12
CA VAL A 95 -6.24 -4.44 -1.84
C VAL A 95 -5.08 -4.99 -2.66
N ALA A 96 -4.91 -6.30 -2.63
CA ALA A 96 -3.87 -7.02 -3.37
C ALA A 96 -4.44 -8.18 -4.19
N PHE A 97 -3.88 -8.40 -5.38
CA PHE A 97 -4.13 -9.58 -6.18
C PHE A 97 -2.84 -10.35 -6.43
N ILE A 98 -2.91 -11.67 -6.30
CA ILE A 98 -1.82 -12.62 -6.52
C ILE A 98 -2.27 -13.63 -7.59
N ALA A 99 -1.52 -13.68 -8.68
CA ALA A 99 -1.81 -14.55 -9.80
C ALA A 99 -1.71 -16.04 -9.43
N LYS A 100 -2.47 -16.88 -10.13
CA LYS A 100 -2.62 -18.31 -9.82
C LYS A 100 -1.29 -19.07 -9.82
N ASP A 101 -0.37 -18.72 -10.68
CA ASP A 101 0.97 -19.33 -10.80
C ASP A 101 1.95 -18.84 -9.73
N ARG A 102 1.57 -17.81 -8.96
CA ARG A 102 2.38 -17.21 -7.90
C ARG A 102 1.85 -17.44 -6.48
N LEU A 103 0.83 -18.26 -6.31
CA LEU A 103 0.22 -18.53 -4.98
C LEU A 103 1.21 -19.07 -3.95
N GLY A 104 2.39 -19.56 -4.36
CA GLY A 104 3.44 -20.01 -3.45
C GLY A 104 4.03 -18.92 -2.54
N ILE A 105 3.79 -17.62 -2.83
CA ILE A 105 4.20 -16.52 -1.94
C ILE A 105 3.27 -16.33 -0.74
N ILE A 106 2.11 -16.96 -0.73
CA ILE A 106 1.10 -16.85 0.34
C ILE A 106 1.46 -17.78 1.49
N GLY A 107 1.70 -17.19 2.65
CA GLY A 107 1.87 -17.89 3.92
C GLY A 107 0.97 -17.26 4.99
N ARG A 108 1.47 -17.12 6.22
CA ARG A 108 0.84 -16.29 7.26
C ARG A 108 0.77 -14.82 6.79
N VAL A 109 1.73 -14.42 5.98
CA VAL A 109 1.89 -13.11 5.34
C VAL A 109 2.17 -13.33 3.86
N ILE A 110 2.29 -12.27 3.09
CA ILE A 110 2.69 -12.34 1.68
C ILE A 110 4.21 -12.18 1.59
N ASN A 111 4.91 -13.19 1.10
CA ASN A 111 6.37 -13.21 0.98
C ASN A 111 6.81 -12.80 -0.43
N GLY A 112 6.95 -11.51 -0.64
CA GLY A 112 7.31 -10.89 -1.92
C GLY A 112 6.21 -10.01 -2.51
N PRO A 113 6.47 -9.37 -3.66
CA PRO A 113 5.53 -8.46 -4.29
C PRO A 113 4.30 -9.19 -4.84
N VAL A 114 3.14 -8.57 -4.72
CA VAL A 114 1.88 -8.99 -5.36
C VAL A 114 1.89 -8.65 -6.85
N ASP A 115 0.93 -9.16 -7.63
CA ASP A 115 0.83 -8.85 -9.06
C ASP A 115 0.11 -7.52 -9.30
N LEU A 116 -0.95 -7.24 -8.51
CA LEU A 116 -1.64 -5.96 -8.50
C LEU A 116 -1.79 -5.47 -7.06
N ALA A 117 -1.46 -4.21 -6.83
CA ALA A 117 -1.76 -3.49 -5.59
C ALA A 117 -2.71 -2.33 -5.88
N ALA A 118 -3.62 -2.05 -4.94
CA ALA A 118 -4.46 -0.86 -4.99
C ALA A 118 -4.41 -0.14 -3.64
N GLU A 119 -4.34 1.19 -3.70
CA GLU A 119 -4.32 2.08 -2.54
C GLU A 119 -5.39 3.15 -2.70
N VAL A 120 -6.19 3.34 -1.67
CA VAL A 120 -7.14 4.43 -1.56
C VAL A 120 -6.47 5.57 -0.79
N ILE A 121 -6.27 6.70 -1.46
CA ILE A 121 -5.54 7.83 -0.88
C ILE A 121 -6.27 8.39 0.34
N SER A 122 -5.56 8.49 1.45
CA SER A 122 -6.02 9.19 2.65
C SER A 122 -5.37 10.59 2.75
N LEU A 123 -6.09 11.55 3.35
CA LEU A 123 -5.58 12.93 3.53
C LEU A 123 -4.24 12.99 4.28
N GLY A 124 -4.03 12.09 5.24
CA GLY A 124 -2.81 12.05 6.05
C GLY A 124 -1.59 11.42 5.38
N ASN A 125 -1.79 10.60 4.32
CA ASN A 125 -0.73 9.78 3.72
C ASN A 125 -0.52 10.06 2.22
N ARG A 126 -1.07 11.16 1.69
CA ARG A 126 -1.12 11.45 0.25
C ARG A 126 0.22 11.32 -0.48
N ASN A 127 1.31 11.87 0.08
CA ASN A 127 2.64 11.78 -0.52
C ASN A 127 3.16 10.35 -0.50
N ARG A 128 2.92 9.62 0.60
CA ARG A 128 3.36 8.23 0.74
C ARG A 128 2.70 7.34 -0.31
N ASP A 129 1.37 7.39 -0.42
CA ASP A 129 0.63 6.51 -1.32
C ASP A 129 0.86 6.86 -2.80
N ARG A 130 1.01 8.14 -3.14
CA ARG A 130 1.21 8.58 -4.52
C ARG A 130 2.64 8.50 -5.02
N ILE A 131 3.64 8.66 -4.15
CA ILE A 131 5.04 8.77 -4.55
C ILE A 131 5.84 7.60 -3.96
N GLU A 132 5.89 7.49 -2.63
CA GLU A 132 6.77 6.52 -1.98
C GLU A 132 6.35 5.07 -2.25
N LYS A 133 5.04 4.75 -2.12
CA LYS A 133 4.53 3.40 -2.44
C LYS A 133 4.62 3.11 -3.93
N ARG A 134 4.36 4.10 -4.80
CA ARG A 134 4.54 3.92 -6.25
C ARG A 134 5.97 3.51 -6.59
N ASP A 135 6.96 4.26 -6.10
CA ASP A 135 8.36 4.00 -6.37
C ASP A 135 8.81 2.66 -5.75
N LEU A 136 8.28 2.35 -4.57
CA LEU A 136 8.51 1.08 -3.89
C LEU A 136 7.94 -0.10 -4.69
N TYR A 137 6.68 -0.02 -5.10
CA TYR A 137 6.04 -1.10 -5.85
C TYR A 137 6.68 -1.30 -7.23
N GLU A 138 7.10 -0.22 -7.89
CA GLU A 138 7.91 -0.27 -9.11
C GLU A 138 9.21 -1.01 -8.87
N GLN A 139 9.96 -0.63 -7.84
CA GLN A 139 11.27 -1.21 -7.50
C GLN A 139 11.20 -2.71 -7.23
N TYR A 140 10.14 -3.16 -6.55
CA TYR A 140 9.98 -4.58 -6.20
C TYR A 140 9.19 -5.40 -7.22
N GLY A 141 8.72 -4.78 -8.31
CA GLY A 141 8.14 -5.49 -9.45
C GLY A 141 6.67 -5.85 -9.29
N VAL A 142 5.88 -5.06 -8.53
CA VAL A 142 4.41 -5.11 -8.63
C VAL A 142 4.03 -4.70 -10.04
N LYS A 143 3.28 -5.56 -10.75
CA LYS A 143 3.02 -5.36 -12.19
C LYS A 143 2.03 -4.24 -12.47
N GLU A 144 0.98 -4.14 -11.66
CA GLU A 144 -0.05 -3.12 -11.85
C GLU A 144 -0.36 -2.43 -10.51
N TYR A 145 -0.44 -1.11 -10.54
CA TYR A 145 -0.73 -0.31 -9.35
C TYR A 145 -1.89 0.65 -9.62
N TRP A 146 -2.91 0.55 -8.76
CA TRP A 146 -4.11 1.39 -8.80
C TRP A 146 -4.03 2.43 -7.68
N ILE A 147 -4.14 3.70 -8.04
CA ILE A 147 -4.23 4.83 -7.11
C ILE A 147 -5.65 5.38 -7.18
N ILE A 148 -6.41 5.21 -6.12
CA ILE A 148 -7.79 5.66 -6.02
C ILE A 148 -7.81 6.88 -5.11
N ASP A 149 -8.08 8.07 -5.68
CA ASP A 149 -8.07 9.34 -4.95
C ASP A 149 -9.49 9.91 -4.82
N PRO A 150 -10.16 9.71 -3.66
CA PRO A 150 -11.53 10.18 -3.45
C PRO A 150 -11.67 11.70 -3.48
N GLU A 151 -10.63 12.44 -3.05
CA GLU A 151 -10.66 13.90 -3.02
C GLU A 151 -10.47 14.50 -4.40
N ALA A 152 -9.51 13.96 -5.17
CA ALA A 152 -9.33 14.34 -6.57
C ALA A 152 -10.39 13.75 -7.49
N GLN A 153 -11.22 12.80 -7.00
CA GLN A 153 -12.21 12.05 -7.76
C GLN A 153 -11.62 11.34 -8.97
N THR A 154 -10.45 10.71 -8.80
CA THR A 154 -9.72 10.06 -9.87
C THR A 154 -9.32 8.65 -9.49
N VAL A 155 -9.19 7.81 -10.52
CA VAL A 155 -8.52 6.51 -10.48
C VAL A 155 -7.39 6.54 -11.49
N GLU A 156 -6.16 6.26 -11.04
CA GLU A 156 -4.99 6.11 -11.89
C GLU A 156 -4.60 4.64 -11.94
N VAL A 157 -4.31 4.15 -13.13
CA VAL A 157 -3.79 2.80 -13.35
C VAL A 157 -2.40 2.92 -13.94
N LEU A 158 -1.42 2.38 -13.20
CA LEU A 158 -0.03 2.30 -13.62
C LEU A 158 0.32 0.84 -13.92
N PHE A 159 1.08 0.62 -14.96
CA PHE A 159 1.53 -0.71 -15.35
C PHE A 159 3.04 -0.73 -15.56
N SER A 160 3.70 -1.78 -15.07
CA SER A 160 5.14 -1.96 -15.20
C SER A 160 5.50 -2.50 -16.58
N GLU A 161 6.18 -1.67 -17.38
CA GLU A 161 6.81 -2.06 -18.64
C GLU A 161 8.34 -1.96 -18.47
N ASP A 162 9.05 -3.03 -18.72
CA ASP A 162 10.51 -3.09 -18.56
C ASP A 162 11.02 -2.63 -17.17
N GLY A 163 10.25 -2.93 -16.12
CA GLY A 163 10.56 -2.59 -14.73
C GLY A 163 10.31 -1.12 -14.37
N ARG A 164 9.56 -0.39 -15.18
CA ARG A 164 9.15 1.01 -14.93
C ARG A 164 7.66 1.20 -15.07
N TYR A 165 7.06 1.96 -14.15
CA TYR A 165 5.65 2.30 -14.25
C TYR A 165 5.38 3.33 -15.34
N ARG A 166 4.43 2.98 -16.19
CA ARG A 166 3.77 3.92 -17.11
C ARG A 166 2.35 4.15 -16.64
N LEU A 167 1.93 5.40 -16.62
CA LEU A 167 0.53 5.74 -16.41
C LEU A 167 -0.26 5.31 -17.66
N LEU A 168 -1.07 4.25 -17.52
CA LEU A 168 -1.94 3.80 -18.62
C LEU A 168 -3.12 4.73 -18.80
N MET A 169 -3.76 5.08 -17.68
CA MET A 169 -4.92 5.97 -17.70
C MET A 169 -5.09 6.68 -16.37
N ARG A 170 -5.73 7.84 -16.42
CA ARG A 170 -6.31 8.55 -15.31
C ARG A 170 -7.76 8.81 -15.65
N CYS A 171 -8.66 8.22 -14.90
CA CYS A 171 -10.10 8.30 -15.10
C CYS A 171 -10.74 9.14 -14.01
N THR A 172 -11.77 9.91 -14.37
CA THR A 172 -12.58 10.72 -13.45
C THR A 172 -14.00 10.18 -13.35
N VAL A 173 -14.83 10.79 -12.50
CA VAL A 173 -16.26 10.50 -12.39
C VAL A 173 -16.94 10.54 -13.77
N GLY A 174 -17.72 9.52 -14.09
CA GLY A 174 -18.33 9.30 -15.40
C GLY A 174 -17.50 8.45 -16.37
N GLU A 175 -16.25 8.15 -16.04
CA GLU A 175 -15.35 7.32 -16.83
C GLU A 175 -15.14 5.93 -16.20
N THR A 176 -14.50 5.05 -16.94
CA THR A 176 -14.20 3.66 -16.53
C THR A 176 -12.70 3.42 -16.57
N ALA A 177 -12.15 2.93 -15.47
CA ALA A 177 -10.76 2.49 -15.38
C ALA A 177 -10.67 0.99 -15.71
N ALA A 178 -9.67 0.59 -16.48
CA ALA A 178 -9.48 -0.79 -16.94
C ALA A 178 -8.09 -1.32 -16.57
N SER A 179 -8.03 -2.60 -16.19
CA SER A 179 -6.79 -3.31 -15.91
C SER A 179 -6.13 -3.80 -17.21
N GLN A 180 -4.83 -3.63 -17.31
CA GLN A 180 -4.02 -4.28 -18.34
C GLN A 180 -3.61 -5.70 -17.90
N LEU A 181 -3.37 -5.90 -16.63
CA LEU A 181 -3.00 -7.20 -16.06
C LEU A 181 -4.15 -8.21 -16.12
N LEU A 182 -5.39 -7.74 -15.93
CA LEU A 182 -6.60 -8.54 -15.87
C LEU A 182 -7.55 -8.13 -17.02
N PRO A 183 -7.34 -8.63 -18.27
CA PRO A 183 -8.12 -8.19 -19.41
C PRO A 183 -9.63 -8.36 -19.21
N GLY A 184 -10.37 -7.27 -19.41
CA GLY A 184 -11.81 -7.20 -19.20
C GLY A 184 -12.24 -6.84 -17.77
N PHE A 185 -11.31 -6.73 -16.80
CA PHE A 185 -11.61 -6.13 -15.51
C PHE A 185 -11.66 -4.61 -15.64
N GLU A 186 -12.82 -4.06 -15.39
CA GLU A 186 -13.12 -2.64 -15.52
C GLU A 186 -13.89 -2.16 -14.29
N VAL A 187 -13.63 -0.91 -13.89
CA VAL A 187 -14.26 -0.27 -12.74
C VAL A 187 -14.81 1.10 -13.14
N ALA A 188 -16.11 1.29 -13.04
CA ALA A 188 -16.74 2.60 -13.21
C ALA A 188 -16.36 3.51 -12.02
N VAL A 189 -15.71 4.62 -12.29
CA VAL A 189 -15.20 5.53 -11.24
C VAL A 189 -16.32 6.08 -10.38
N THR A 190 -17.47 6.41 -10.97
CA THR A 190 -18.66 6.88 -10.24
C THR A 190 -19.13 5.84 -9.22
N GLY A 191 -19.35 4.61 -9.66
CA GLY A 191 -19.81 3.52 -8.79
C GLY A 191 -18.80 3.18 -7.69
N LEU A 192 -17.49 3.25 -8.00
CA LEU A 192 -16.44 3.02 -7.01
C LEU A 192 -16.43 4.08 -5.92
N LEU A 193 -16.45 5.37 -6.29
CA LEU A 193 -16.30 6.48 -5.34
C LEU A 193 -17.59 6.80 -4.60
N HIS A 194 -18.76 6.70 -5.25
CA HIS A 194 -20.03 7.16 -4.70
C HIS A 194 -21.03 6.04 -4.36
N GLY A 195 -20.82 4.81 -4.87
CA GLY A 195 -21.69 3.67 -4.58
C GLY A 195 -23.00 3.64 -5.38
N GLU A 196 -22.99 4.29 -6.57
CA GLU A 196 -24.14 4.35 -7.50
C GLU A 196 -23.96 3.41 -8.70
#